data_c2e6a89dc58948fa76da1e0a58dc6b62
#
_entry.id   c2e6a89dc58948fa76da1e0a58dc6b62
#
_cell.length_a   1.000
_cell.length_b   1.000
_cell.length_c   1.000
_cell.angle_alpha   90.00
_cell.angle_beta   90.00
_cell.angle_gamma   90.00
#
_symmetry.space_group_name_H-M   'P 1'
#
loop_
_entity.id
_entity.type
_entity.pdbx_description
1 polymer ?
#
loop_
_entity_poly.entity_id
_entity_poly.type
_entity_poly.pdbx_seq_one_letter_code
_entity_poly.pdbx_strand_id
1 'polypeptide(L)'
;MTQEAINNAKVLYRLGATRQEADELRELYELTPELLKVLTSPVISIHKKDAVIEKIYQDAGLSKVLVNYTKMMCRLGYIGEIEDILDAFYLYWDRQNHILRAELTCAGTPQPEEEAEARKILAEKYPDCEIVL
;
A
#
# COMPACT_ATOMS: atom_id res chain seq x y z
N MET A 1 0.77 1.27 14.25
CA MET A 1 -0.12 1.83 13.22
C MET A 1 -1.19 2.69 13.88
N THR A 2 -1.34 3.92 13.46
CA THR A 2 -2.30 4.86 14.05
C THR A 2 -3.69 4.70 13.43
N GLN A 3 -4.72 5.20 14.13
CA GLN A 3 -6.09 5.22 13.57
C GLN A 3 -6.15 6.14 12.34
N GLU A 4 -5.39 7.23 12.34
CA GLU A 4 -5.29 8.15 11.21
C GLU A 4 -4.73 7.45 9.97
N ALA A 5 -3.70 6.63 10.13
CA ALA A 5 -3.13 5.85 9.02
C ALA A 5 -4.16 4.87 8.45
N ILE A 6 -4.91 4.21 9.30
CA ILE A 6 -5.99 3.30 8.89
C ILE A 6 -7.08 4.06 8.13
N ASN A 7 -7.50 5.21 8.64
CA ASN A 7 -8.52 6.04 7.98
C ASN A 7 -8.03 6.57 6.64
N ASN A 8 -6.79 7.02 6.56
CA ASN A 8 -6.19 7.52 5.33
C ASN A 8 -6.01 6.41 4.29
N ALA A 9 -5.75 5.18 4.71
CA ALA A 9 -5.73 4.02 3.82
C ALA A 9 -7.10 3.74 3.21
N LYS A 10 -8.16 3.86 4.00
CA LYS A 10 -9.54 3.70 3.51
C LYS A 10 -9.89 4.78 2.49
N VAL A 11 -9.44 6.01 2.69
CA VAL A 11 -9.62 7.10 1.73
C VAL A 11 -8.93 6.76 0.40
N LEU A 12 -7.70 6.27 0.46
CA LEU A 12 -6.96 5.87 -0.74
C LEU A 12 -7.71 4.78 -1.52
N TYR A 13 -8.25 3.80 -0.83
CA TYR A 13 -9.08 2.76 -1.44
C TYR A 13 -10.32 3.34 -2.12
N ARG A 14 -11.03 4.24 -1.44
CA ARG A 14 -12.25 4.86 -1.98
C ARG A 14 -11.99 5.75 -3.19
N LEU A 15 -10.79 6.31 -3.29
CA LEU A 15 -10.38 7.09 -4.46
C LEU A 15 -10.10 6.21 -5.68
N GLY A 16 -10.12 4.90 -5.53
CA GLY A 16 -9.96 3.96 -6.62
C GLY A 16 -8.54 3.44 -6.83
N ALA A 17 -7.64 3.69 -5.91
CA ALA A 17 -6.28 3.15 -6.01
C ALA A 17 -6.30 1.63 -5.96
N THR A 18 -5.47 1.01 -6.79
CA THR A 18 -5.32 -0.44 -6.84
C THR A 18 -4.16 -0.90 -5.99
N ARG A 19 -4.12 -2.21 -5.70
CA ARG A 19 -2.98 -2.80 -5.01
C ARG A 19 -1.68 -2.60 -5.79
N GLN A 20 -1.74 -2.71 -7.12
CA GLN A 20 -0.57 -2.47 -7.97
C GLN A 20 -0.08 -1.03 -7.85
N GLU A 21 -0.98 -0.06 -7.81
CA GLU A 21 -0.61 1.34 -7.60
C GLU A 21 0.02 1.57 -6.24
N ALA A 22 -0.45 0.88 -5.20
CA ALA A 22 0.17 0.92 -3.88
C ALA A 22 1.58 0.33 -3.91
N ASP A 23 1.81 -0.75 -4.66
CA ASP A 23 3.15 -1.33 -4.84
C ASP A 23 4.09 -0.35 -5.54
N GLU A 24 3.61 0.33 -6.58
CA GLU A 24 4.39 1.35 -7.30
C GLU A 24 4.76 2.51 -6.38
N LEU A 25 3.82 2.94 -5.55
CA LEU A 25 4.05 4.01 -4.59
C LEU A 25 5.08 3.61 -3.53
N ARG A 26 4.98 2.39 -3.00
CA ARG A 26 5.94 1.87 -2.03
C ARG A 26 7.34 1.79 -2.64
N GLU A 27 7.46 1.29 -3.86
CA GLU A 27 8.73 1.20 -4.55
C GLU A 27 9.37 2.59 -4.74
N LEU A 28 8.57 3.58 -5.11
CA LEU A 28 9.07 4.95 -5.26
C LEU A 28 9.75 5.46 -3.98
N TYR A 29 9.10 5.28 -2.83
CA TYR A 29 9.65 5.74 -1.55
C TYR A 29 10.83 4.91 -1.09
N GLU A 30 10.89 3.64 -1.42
CA GLU A 30 12.06 2.78 -1.14
C GLU A 30 13.27 3.19 -1.98
N LEU A 31 13.07 3.49 -3.27
CA LEU A 31 14.15 3.88 -4.17
C LEU A 31 14.57 5.34 -3.99
N THR A 32 13.71 6.17 -3.44
CA THR A 32 13.95 7.61 -3.28
C THR A 32 13.67 8.05 -1.86
N PRO A 33 14.49 7.63 -0.88
CA PRO A 33 14.22 7.95 0.53
C PRO A 33 14.28 9.46 0.83
N GLU A 34 14.98 10.25 0.02
CA GLU A 34 15.05 11.71 0.16
C GLU A 34 13.69 12.37 -0.09
N LEU A 35 12.82 11.74 -0.87
CA LEU A 35 11.50 12.29 -1.19
C LEU A 35 10.68 12.52 0.09
N LEU A 36 10.64 11.54 0.98
CA LEU A 36 9.90 11.69 2.23
C LEU A 36 10.49 12.80 3.12
N LYS A 37 11.81 12.96 3.12
CA LYS A 37 12.46 14.03 3.86
C LYS A 37 12.02 15.40 3.35
N VAL A 38 11.94 15.57 2.03
CA VAL A 38 11.46 16.82 1.41
C VAL A 38 10.01 17.07 1.79
N LEU A 39 9.15 16.06 1.66
CA LEU A 39 7.71 16.20 1.88
C LEU A 39 7.34 16.41 3.35
N THR A 40 8.21 15.99 4.28
CA THR A 40 7.99 16.19 5.71
C THR A 40 8.73 17.42 6.26
N SER A 41 9.53 18.08 5.44
CA SER A 41 10.31 19.24 5.89
C SER A 41 9.41 20.44 6.17
N PRO A 42 9.49 21.06 7.38
CA PRO A 42 8.68 22.24 7.70
C PRO A 42 9.17 23.52 7.03
N VAL A 43 10.39 23.52 6.47
CA VAL A 43 10.97 24.71 5.83
C VAL A 43 10.69 24.78 4.33
N ILE A 44 10.18 23.70 3.74
CA ILE A 44 9.81 23.67 2.33
C ILE A 44 8.32 24.00 2.19
N SER A 45 8.00 24.97 1.31
CA SER A 45 6.62 25.41 1.11
C SER A 45 5.76 24.33 0.48
N ILE A 46 4.45 24.41 0.72
CA ILE A 46 3.50 23.45 0.11
C ILE A 46 3.52 23.53 -1.42
N HIS A 47 3.72 24.70 -1.98
CA HIS A 47 3.81 24.86 -3.44
C HIS A 47 5.02 24.13 -4.03
N LYS A 48 6.16 24.17 -3.34
CA LYS A 48 7.37 23.45 -3.76
C LYS A 48 7.17 21.95 -3.60
N LYS A 49 6.50 21.51 -2.54
CA LYS A 49 6.16 20.09 -2.33
C LYS A 49 5.26 19.59 -3.44
N ASP A 50 4.23 20.34 -3.80
CA ASP A 50 3.33 19.98 -4.91
C ASP A 50 4.10 19.84 -6.23
N ALA A 51 5.02 20.75 -6.53
CA ALA A 51 5.83 20.69 -7.74
C ALA A 51 6.75 19.45 -7.75
N VAL A 52 7.35 19.12 -6.62
CA VAL A 52 8.19 17.93 -6.47
C VAL A 52 7.37 16.65 -6.71
N ILE A 53 6.19 16.58 -6.12
CA ILE A 53 5.28 15.44 -6.28
C ILE A 53 4.91 15.26 -7.76
N GLU A 54 4.47 16.34 -8.41
CA GLU A 54 4.10 16.29 -9.84
C GLU A 54 5.24 15.79 -10.71
N LYS A 55 6.45 16.33 -10.52
CA LYS A 55 7.61 15.97 -11.34
C LYS A 55 8.04 14.53 -11.11
N ILE A 56 8.22 14.14 -9.86
CA ILE A 56 8.74 12.81 -9.52
C ILE A 56 7.72 11.72 -9.86
N TYR A 57 6.45 11.95 -9.57
CA TYR A 57 5.39 10.97 -9.85
C TYR A 57 5.17 10.82 -11.35
N GLN A 58 5.24 11.90 -12.10
CA GLN A 58 5.15 11.85 -13.56
C GLN A 58 6.30 11.06 -14.16
N ASP A 59 7.52 11.32 -13.72
CA ASP A 59 8.71 10.61 -14.20
C ASP A 59 8.66 9.11 -13.85
N ALA A 60 8.06 8.77 -12.74
CA ALA A 60 7.86 7.37 -12.32
C ALA A 60 6.63 6.70 -12.94
N GLY A 61 5.82 7.45 -13.68
CA GLY A 61 4.62 6.92 -14.34
C GLY A 61 3.45 6.63 -13.40
N LEU A 62 3.41 7.30 -12.23
CA LEU A 62 2.33 7.11 -11.29
C LEU A 62 1.05 7.84 -11.70
N SER A 63 -0.10 7.30 -11.29
CA SER A 63 -1.40 7.82 -11.66
C SER A 63 -1.72 9.17 -11.02
N LYS A 64 -2.66 9.88 -11.63
CA LYS A 64 -3.18 11.15 -11.10
C LYS A 64 -3.82 10.99 -9.71
N VAL A 65 -4.45 9.86 -9.46
CA VAL A 65 -5.02 9.54 -8.14
C VAL A 65 -3.94 9.59 -7.07
N LEU A 66 -2.78 8.97 -7.33
CA LEU A 66 -1.67 8.96 -6.39
C LEU A 66 -1.06 10.35 -6.20
N VAL A 67 -0.94 11.13 -7.28
CA VAL A 67 -0.46 12.51 -7.21
C VAL A 67 -1.35 13.35 -6.30
N ASN A 68 -2.65 13.33 -6.56
CA ASN A 68 -3.61 14.13 -5.79
C ASN A 68 -3.70 13.67 -4.34
N TYR A 69 -3.68 12.36 -4.11
CA TYR A 69 -3.68 11.79 -2.77
C TYR A 69 -2.46 12.24 -1.96
N THR A 70 -1.28 12.17 -2.56
CA THR A 70 -0.04 12.57 -1.88
C THR A 70 -0.04 14.05 -1.53
N LYS A 71 -0.51 14.90 -2.46
CA LYS A 71 -0.68 16.34 -2.17
C LYS A 71 -1.61 16.57 -0.98
N MET A 72 -2.71 15.84 -0.91
CA MET A 72 -3.67 15.92 0.19
C MET A 72 -3.01 15.50 1.52
N MET A 73 -2.27 14.39 1.51
CA MET A 73 -1.57 13.91 2.71
C MET A 73 -0.53 14.92 3.20
N CYS A 74 0.17 15.60 2.29
CA CYS A 74 1.10 16.66 2.64
C CYS A 74 0.40 17.84 3.31
N ARG A 75 -0.72 18.28 2.75
CA ARG A 75 -1.49 19.40 3.29
C ARG A 75 -2.08 19.12 4.66
N LEU A 76 -2.51 17.88 4.89
CA LEU A 76 -3.09 17.45 6.16
C LEU A 76 -2.02 17.07 7.19
N GLY A 77 -0.75 16.97 6.78
CA GLY A 77 0.34 16.63 7.69
C GLY A 77 0.50 15.13 7.95
N TYR A 78 -0.05 14.27 7.10
CA TYR A 78 0.00 12.82 7.29
C TYR A 78 1.01 12.09 6.42
N ILE A 79 1.72 12.78 5.52
CA ILE A 79 2.62 12.11 4.58
C ILE A 79 3.75 11.34 5.29
N GLY A 80 4.16 11.76 6.47
CA GLY A 80 5.16 11.04 7.26
C GLY A 80 4.76 9.63 7.65
N GLU A 81 3.46 9.32 7.61
CA GLU A 81 2.92 7.99 7.93
C GLU A 81 2.71 7.13 6.69
N ILE A 82 3.29 7.48 5.55
CA ILE A 82 3.00 6.81 4.27
C ILE A 82 3.24 5.29 4.32
N GLU A 83 4.27 4.82 5.01
CA GLU A 83 4.52 3.38 5.13
C GLU A 83 3.39 2.69 5.89
N ASP A 84 2.95 3.27 7.00
CA ASP A 84 1.84 2.73 7.79
C ASP A 84 0.52 2.80 7.00
N ILE A 85 0.32 3.87 6.24
CA ILE A 85 -0.85 4.02 5.38
C ILE A 85 -0.88 2.90 4.33
N LEU A 86 0.26 2.61 3.70
CA LEU A 86 0.36 1.54 2.71
C LEU A 86 0.15 0.16 3.34
N ASP A 87 0.71 -0.09 4.52
CA ASP A 87 0.48 -1.34 5.24
C ASP A 87 -1.01 -1.53 5.56
N ALA A 88 -1.66 -0.48 6.05
CA ALA A 88 -3.10 -0.50 6.32
C ALA A 88 -3.91 -0.68 5.04
N PHE A 89 -3.47 -0.07 3.93
CA PHE A 89 -4.12 -0.20 2.63
C PHE A 89 -4.12 -1.65 2.14
N TYR A 90 -2.98 -2.35 2.25
CA TYR A 90 -2.90 -3.76 1.86
C TYR A 90 -3.86 -4.63 2.66
N LEU A 91 -3.94 -4.42 3.97
CA LEU A 91 -4.87 -5.16 4.82
C LEU A 91 -6.32 -4.87 4.44
N TYR A 92 -6.64 -3.60 4.21
CA TYR A 92 -7.98 -3.18 3.85
C TYR A 92 -8.37 -3.71 2.46
N TRP A 93 -7.45 -3.65 1.49
CA TRP A 93 -7.63 -4.20 0.16
C TRP A 93 -7.98 -5.70 0.21
N ASP A 94 -7.20 -6.47 0.95
CA ASP A 94 -7.43 -7.90 1.07
C ASP A 94 -8.79 -8.19 1.69
N ARG A 95 -9.18 -7.44 2.71
CA ARG A 95 -10.49 -7.58 3.34
C ARG A 95 -11.63 -7.25 2.39
N GLN A 96 -11.55 -6.14 1.68
CA GLN A 96 -12.60 -5.70 0.76
C GLN A 96 -12.73 -6.63 -0.46
N ASN A 97 -11.66 -7.27 -0.86
CA ASN A 97 -11.65 -8.19 -2.01
C ASN A 97 -11.71 -9.66 -1.60
N HIS A 98 -11.96 -9.93 -0.33
CA HIS A 98 -12.08 -11.27 0.23
C HIS A 98 -10.88 -12.16 -0.10
N ILE A 99 -9.67 -11.62 0.12
CA ILE A 99 -8.42 -12.34 -0.09
C ILE A 99 -7.89 -12.82 1.25
N LEU A 100 -7.60 -14.10 1.35
CA LEU A 100 -6.92 -14.68 2.50
C LEU A 100 -5.49 -15.01 2.10
N ARG A 101 -4.53 -14.35 2.76
CA ARG A 101 -3.10 -14.64 2.58
C ARG A 101 -2.65 -15.51 3.75
N ALA A 102 -2.01 -16.62 3.41
CA ALA A 102 -1.51 -17.56 4.40
C ALA A 102 -0.08 -17.93 4.09
N GLU A 103 0.71 -18.19 5.12
CA GLU A 103 2.08 -18.65 4.99
C GLU A 103 2.15 -20.13 5.34
N LEU A 104 2.74 -20.92 4.42
CA LEU A 104 2.97 -22.33 4.66
C LEU A 104 4.40 -22.52 5.17
N THR A 105 4.53 -22.87 6.46
CA THR A 105 5.82 -23.10 7.09
C THR A 105 6.08 -24.60 7.15
N CYS A 106 7.19 -25.04 6.59
CA CYS A 106 7.58 -26.44 6.62
C CYS A 106 9.10 -26.59 6.67
N ALA A 107 9.58 -27.80 6.96
CA ALA A 107 11.01 -28.11 7.00
C ALA A 107 11.48 -28.37 5.55
N GLY A 108 12.08 -27.38 4.93
CA GLY A 108 12.56 -27.45 3.55
C GLY A 108 11.54 -26.89 2.54
N THR A 109 11.74 -27.23 1.27
CA THR A 109 10.85 -26.77 0.21
C THR A 109 9.50 -27.50 0.26
N PRO A 110 8.36 -26.78 0.29
CA PRO A 110 7.04 -27.41 0.27
C PRO A 110 6.84 -28.25 -0.97
N GLN A 111 6.29 -29.44 -0.78
CA GLN A 111 5.88 -30.30 -1.90
C GLN A 111 4.55 -29.80 -2.46
N PRO A 112 4.28 -29.98 -3.77
CA PRO A 112 3.01 -29.57 -4.37
C PRO A 112 1.78 -30.17 -3.68
N GLU A 113 1.90 -31.37 -3.16
CA GLU A 113 0.84 -32.07 -2.42
C GLU A 113 0.53 -31.36 -1.09
N GLU A 114 1.56 -30.88 -0.39
CA GLU A 114 1.41 -30.14 0.87
C GLU A 114 0.70 -28.80 0.64
N GLU A 115 1.09 -28.08 -0.42
CA GLU A 115 0.42 -26.83 -0.79
C GLU A 115 -1.03 -27.06 -1.17
N ALA A 116 -1.32 -28.10 -1.95
CA ALA A 116 -2.67 -28.43 -2.39
C ALA A 116 -3.57 -28.77 -1.20
N GLU A 117 -3.05 -29.53 -0.23
CA GLU A 117 -3.80 -29.90 0.96
C GLU A 117 -4.06 -28.67 1.86
N ALA A 118 -3.05 -27.83 2.07
CA ALA A 118 -3.21 -26.60 2.83
C ALA A 118 -4.24 -25.68 2.19
N ARG A 119 -4.20 -25.51 0.87
CA ARG A 119 -5.18 -24.73 0.12
C ARG A 119 -6.59 -25.29 0.25
N LYS A 120 -6.74 -26.61 0.20
CA LYS A 120 -8.02 -27.28 0.37
C LYS A 120 -8.62 -27.02 1.75
N ILE A 121 -7.81 -27.17 2.80
CA ILE A 121 -8.23 -26.92 4.19
C ILE A 121 -8.69 -25.47 4.36
N LEU A 122 -7.92 -24.52 3.84
CA LEU A 122 -8.26 -23.10 3.93
C LEU A 122 -9.52 -22.77 3.12
N ALA A 123 -9.68 -23.36 1.95
CA ALA A 123 -10.86 -23.17 1.11
C ALA A 123 -12.14 -23.68 1.77
N GLU A 124 -12.05 -24.80 2.50
CA GLU A 124 -13.19 -25.35 3.25
C GLU A 124 -13.57 -24.45 4.42
N LYS A 125 -12.57 -23.88 5.12
CA LYS A 125 -12.79 -23.00 6.26
C LYS A 125 -13.21 -21.59 5.87
N TYR A 126 -12.71 -21.10 4.73
CA TYR A 126 -12.98 -19.74 4.23
C TYR A 126 -13.48 -19.80 2.78
N PRO A 127 -14.73 -20.30 2.57
CA PRO A 127 -15.21 -20.58 1.20
C PRO A 127 -15.43 -19.32 0.36
N ASP A 128 -15.60 -18.14 1.00
CA ASP A 128 -15.86 -16.88 0.32
C ASP A 128 -14.58 -16.10 -0.01
N CYS A 129 -13.40 -16.65 0.32
CA CYS A 129 -12.13 -15.97 0.14
C CYS A 129 -11.29 -16.56 -0.97
N GLU A 130 -10.57 -15.70 -1.70
CA GLU A 130 -9.47 -16.12 -2.55
C GLU A 130 -8.28 -16.47 -1.66
N ILE A 131 -7.69 -17.63 -1.86
CA ILE A 131 -6.57 -18.12 -1.05
C ILE A 131 -5.27 -17.80 -1.75
N VAL A 132 -4.37 -17.10 -1.09
CA VAL A 132 -3.01 -16.79 -1.54
C VAL A 132 -2.04 -17.38 -0.53
N LEU A 133 -1.21 -18.32 -0.99
CA LEU A 133 -0.17 -18.97 -0.17
C LEU A 133 1.22 -18.39 -0.39
#